data_a364060b6b7b913ef25b493c7819a894
#
_entry.id   a364060b6b7b913ef25b493c7819a894
#
_cell.length_a   1.000
_cell.length_b   1.000
_cell.length_c   1.000
_cell.angle_alpha   90.00
_cell.angle_beta   90.00
_cell.angle_gamma   90.00
#
_symmetry.space_group_name_H-M   'P 1'
#
loop_
_entity.id
_entity.type
_entity.pdbx_description
1 polymer ?
#
loop_
_entity_poly.entity_id
_entity_poly.type
_entity_poly.pdbx_seq_one_letter_code
_entity_poly.pdbx_strand_id
1 'polypeptide(L)'
;DNYLDPNAQLGTQIEMNQAPTGIGWNNIEARRWLVDYYKREQTTDGKNDSRLFYTLWYDGAASDFPEYPNQLIYGSPWNSDWGNRVFIKKYSTDASPLYYWNDNNFRSLRYADMLLLYAEALNELNATPPSKAIECLNRVRNRVNLPNIEDSKYYNGSQISTNKDAFREHLKIERALELAMECVRWVDLKRWGI
;
A
#
# COMPACT_ATOMS: atom_id res chain seq x y z
N ASP A 1 17.47 23.44 -16.24
CA ASP A 1 16.15 24.03 -16.51
C ASP A 1 15.37 23.31 -17.60
N ASN A 2 15.22 21.98 -17.44
CA ASN A 2 14.50 21.14 -18.42
C ASN A 2 12.95 21.19 -18.25
N TYR A 3 12.46 22.05 -17.38
CA TYR A 3 11.01 22.16 -17.09
C TYR A 3 10.17 22.62 -18.28
N LEU A 4 10.78 23.19 -19.29
CA LEU A 4 10.10 23.74 -20.46
C LEU A 4 10.39 22.96 -21.76
N ASP A 5 11.21 21.91 -21.70
CA ASP A 5 11.46 21.06 -22.85
C ASP A 5 10.31 20.07 -22.98
N PRO A 6 9.49 20.13 -24.05
CA PRO A 6 8.41 19.16 -24.28
C PRO A 6 8.92 17.72 -24.49
N ASN A 7 10.23 17.53 -24.68
CA ASN A 7 10.87 16.22 -24.76
C ASN A 7 11.57 15.84 -23.44
N ALA A 8 11.54 16.70 -22.43
CA ALA A 8 12.14 16.37 -21.14
C ALA A 8 11.30 15.34 -20.40
N GLN A 9 11.93 14.23 -20.08
CA GLN A 9 11.32 13.08 -19.40
C GLN A 9 11.07 13.34 -17.90
N LEU A 10 10.63 14.53 -17.50
CA LEU A 10 10.63 14.97 -16.11
C LEU A 10 9.38 14.57 -15.30
N GLY A 11 8.25 14.35 -15.95
CA GLY A 11 6.98 14.14 -15.23
C GLY A 11 6.76 12.72 -14.72
N THR A 12 7.40 11.73 -15.32
CA THR A 12 7.05 10.31 -15.16
C THR A 12 8.21 9.39 -14.83
N GLN A 13 9.30 9.91 -14.33
CA GLN A 13 10.41 9.06 -13.90
C GLN A 13 9.97 8.02 -12.87
N ILE A 14 9.00 8.32 -12.02
CA ILE A 14 8.43 7.37 -11.07
C ILE A 14 7.78 6.21 -11.83
N GLU A 15 6.88 6.51 -12.76
CA GLU A 15 6.18 5.47 -13.55
C GLU A 15 7.14 4.65 -14.41
N MET A 16 8.08 5.30 -15.09
CA MET A 16 9.10 4.61 -15.88
C MET A 16 9.97 3.67 -15.04
N ASN A 17 10.33 4.08 -13.82
CA ASN A 17 11.10 3.25 -12.89
C ASN A 17 10.29 2.07 -12.33
N GLN A 18 8.96 2.22 -12.23
CA GLN A 18 8.05 1.24 -11.68
C GLN A 18 7.47 0.29 -12.73
N ALA A 19 7.38 0.75 -13.98
CA ALA A 19 6.78 -0.01 -15.07
C ALA A 19 7.61 -1.25 -15.42
N PRO A 20 6.96 -2.36 -15.80
CA PRO A 20 7.63 -3.60 -16.21
C PRO A 20 8.62 -3.40 -17.34
N THR A 21 9.61 -4.27 -17.45
CA THR A 21 10.51 -4.34 -18.59
C THR A 21 9.72 -4.51 -19.90
N GLY A 22 10.02 -3.69 -20.88
CA GLY A 22 9.30 -3.62 -22.16
C GLY A 22 8.24 -2.51 -22.20
N ILE A 23 7.83 -2.00 -21.05
CA ILE A 23 6.97 -0.81 -20.90
C ILE A 23 7.79 0.36 -20.35
N GLY A 24 8.59 0.10 -19.33
CA GLY A 24 9.49 1.06 -18.70
C GLY A 24 10.84 0.48 -18.34
N TRP A 25 11.54 1.11 -17.41
CA TRP A 25 12.91 0.75 -17.01
C TRP A 25 12.97 -0.34 -15.94
N ASN A 26 11.89 -0.51 -15.18
CA ASN A 26 11.79 -1.50 -14.12
C ASN A 26 12.95 -1.48 -13.11
N ASN A 27 13.27 -0.33 -12.60
CA ASN A 27 14.33 -0.16 -11.60
C ASN A 27 13.86 -0.45 -10.17
N ILE A 28 12.55 -0.46 -9.92
CA ILE A 28 11.95 -0.64 -8.60
C ILE A 28 10.81 -1.65 -8.68
N GLU A 29 10.89 -2.67 -7.82
CA GLU A 29 9.87 -3.69 -7.65
C GLU A 29 9.48 -3.83 -6.18
N ALA A 30 8.26 -4.27 -5.95
CA ALA A 30 7.83 -4.67 -4.62
C ALA A 30 8.26 -6.10 -4.30
N ARG A 31 8.39 -6.41 -3.03
CA ARG A 31 8.62 -7.77 -2.58
C ARG A 31 7.31 -8.55 -2.48
N ARG A 32 7.30 -9.81 -2.88
CA ARG A 32 6.12 -10.68 -2.87
C ARG A 32 5.44 -10.76 -1.50
N TRP A 33 6.21 -10.72 -0.40
CA TRP A 33 5.65 -10.74 0.95
C TRP A 33 4.58 -9.65 1.18
N LEU A 34 4.67 -8.51 0.48
CA LEU A 34 3.68 -7.44 0.62
C LEU A 34 2.32 -7.86 0.05
N VAL A 35 2.31 -8.58 -1.08
CA VAL A 35 1.08 -9.20 -1.63
C VAL A 35 0.50 -10.17 -0.61
N ASP A 36 1.35 -11.04 -0.05
CA ASP A 36 0.93 -12.05 0.93
C ASP A 36 0.36 -11.41 2.20
N TYR A 37 0.93 -10.28 2.63
CA TYR A 37 0.42 -9.54 3.79
C TYR A 37 -0.95 -8.92 3.55
N TYR A 38 -1.21 -8.33 2.39
CA TYR A 38 -2.54 -7.82 2.02
C TYR A 38 -3.60 -8.92 1.94
N LYS A 39 -3.21 -10.13 1.52
CA LYS A 39 -4.12 -11.27 1.38
C LYS A 39 -4.38 -12.02 2.69
N ARG A 40 -3.70 -11.66 3.77
CA ARG A 40 -3.82 -12.34 5.06
C ARG A 40 -5.21 -12.20 5.68
N GLU A 41 -5.83 -11.06 5.51
CA GLU A 41 -7.13 -10.79 6.09
C GLU A 41 -8.10 -10.33 5.00
N GLN A 42 -9.30 -10.91 5.02
CA GLN A 42 -10.36 -10.52 4.11
C GLN A 42 -11.20 -9.39 4.70
N THR A 43 -11.83 -8.64 3.81
CA THR A 43 -12.84 -7.65 4.15
C THR A 43 -14.08 -8.30 4.77
N THR A 44 -14.96 -7.52 5.37
CA THR A 44 -16.19 -8.02 6.04
C THR A 44 -17.15 -8.71 5.08
N ASP A 45 -17.04 -8.43 3.78
CA ASP A 45 -17.79 -9.08 2.69
C ASP A 45 -17.00 -10.21 1.98
N GLY A 46 -15.88 -10.65 2.57
CA GLY A 46 -15.12 -11.82 2.12
C GLY A 46 -14.23 -11.61 0.91
N LYS A 47 -13.91 -10.35 0.56
CA LYS A 47 -13.00 -9.99 -0.54
C LYS A 47 -11.59 -9.75 -0.04
N ASN A 48 -10.65 -9.65 -0.96
CA ASN A 48 -9.30 -9.20 -0.65
C ASN A 48 -9.27 -7.69 -0.35
N ASP A 49 -8.27 -7.28 0.43
CA ASP A 49 -8.02 -5.87 0.72
C ASP A 49 -7.81 -5.08 -0.59
N SER A 50 -8.71 -4.14 -0.88
CA SER A 50 -8.68 -3.35 -2.12
C SER A 50 -7.41 -2.52 -2.29
N ARG A 51 -6.69 -2.22 -1.21
CA ARG A 51 -5.39 -1.52 -1.28
C ARG A 51 -4.37 -2.31 -2.09
N LEU A 52 -4.43 -3.65 -2.05
CA LEU A 52 -3.57 -4.50 -2.86
C LEU A 52 -3.76 -4.21 -4.35
N PHE A 53 -5.01 -4.16 -4.82
CA PHE A 53 -5.33 -3.88 -6.22
C PHE A 53 -4.79 -2.52 -6.71
N TYR A 54 -4.90 -1.49 -5.86
CA TYR A 54 -4.45 -0.14 -6.22
C TYR A 54 -2.95 0.11 -6.00
N THR A 55 -2.27 -0.78 -5.30
CA THR A 55 -0.86 -0.60 -4.94
C THR A 55 0.08 -1.44 -5.77
N LEU A 56 -0.30 -2.70 -6.06
CA LEU A 56 0.58 -3.69 -6.67
C LEU A 56 -0.06 -4.36 -7.88
N TRP A 57 0.79 -4.81 -8.80
CA TRP A 57 0.40 -5.60 -9.95
C TRP A 57 1.30 -6.84 -10.04
N TYR A 58 0.70 -8.03 -10.13
CA TYR A 58 1.38 -9.31 -9.97
C TYR A 58 0.59 -10.42 -10.66
N ASP A 59 1.23 -11.55 -10.87
CA ASP A 59 0.57 -12.74 -11.39
C ASP A 59 -0.53 -13.23 -10.44
N GLY A 60 -1.73 -13.43 -10.97
CA GLY A 60 -2.92 -13.79 -10.20
C GLY A 60 -3.78 -12.61 -9.74
N ALA A 61 -3.38 -11.36 -9.98
CA ALA A 61 -4.18 -10.19 -9.59
C ALA A 61 -5.60 -10.23 -10.16
N ALA A 62 -5.77 -10.70 -11.39
CA ALA A 62 -7.11 -10.84 -12.01
C ALA A 62 -8.00 -11.84 -11.27
N SER A 63 -7.44 -12.94 -10.77
CA SER A 63 -8.20 -13.92 -9.98
C SER A 63 -8.51 -13.42 -8.57
N ASP A 64 -7.62 -12.61 -8.01
CA ASP A 64 -7.78 -12.05 -6.67
C ASP A 64 -8.82 -10.91 -6.62
N PHE A 65 -9.09 -10.26 -7.76
CA PHE A 65 -10.01 -9.14 -7.89
C PHE A 65 -10.90 -9.29 -9.14
N PRO A 66 -11.79 -10.29 -9.14
CA PRO A 66 -12.64 -10.61 -10.31
C PRO A 66 -13.63 -9.48 -10.65
N GLU A 67 -13.92 -8.58 -9.72
CA GLU A 67 -14.74 -7.39 -9.95
C GLU A 67 -14.06 -6.34 -10.86
N TYR A 68 -12.75 -6.47 -11.10
CA TYR A 68 -11.99 -5.61 -12.00
C TYR A 68 -11.45 -6.41 -13.19
N PRO A 69 -12.30 -6.85 -14.13
CA PRO A 69 -11.92 -7.82 -15.18
C PRO A 69 -10.86 -7.32 -16.17
N ASN A 70 -10.77 -6.00 -16.37
CA ASN A 70 -9.82 -5.40 -17.31
C ASN A 70 -8.61 -4.82 -16.57
N GLN A 71 -7.86 -5.68 -15.91
CA GLN A 71 -6.68 -5.26 -15.15
C GLN A 71 -5.50 -4.97 -16.06
N LEU A 72 -5.45 -3.77 -16.55
CA LEU A 72 -4.33 -3.27 -17.34
C LEU A 72 -3.41 -2.43 -16.46
N ILE A 73 -2.13 -2.45 -16.78
CA ILE A 73 -1.17 -1.46 -16.31
C ILE A 73 -0.49 -0.87 -17.54
N TYR A 74 -0.52 0.44 -17.67
CA TYR A 74 0.00 1.14 -18.85
C TYR A 74 -0.59 0.59 -20.17
N GLY A 75 -1.87 0.24 -20.15
CA GLY A 75 -2.60 -0.33 -21.28
C GLY A 75 -2.24 -1.77 -21.64
N SER A 76 -1.40 -2.45 -20.88
CA SER A 76 -0.95 -3.81 -21.12
C SER A 76 -1.51 -4.79 -20.11
N PRO A 77 -1.96 -5.99 -20.52
CA PRO A 77 -2.30 -7.07 -19.60
C PRO A 77 -1.04 -7.67 -18.98
N TRP A 78 -1.22 -8.53 -17.97
CA TRP A 78 -0.11 -9.30 -17.41
C TRP A 78 0.59 -10.14 -18.49
N ASN A 79 1.92 -10.09 -18.51
CA ASN A 79 2.73 -10.94 -19.37
C ASN A 79 3.35 -12.07 -18.53
N SER A 80 3.13 -13.32 -18.94
CA SER A 80 3.66 -14.51 -18.27
C SER A 80 5.19 -14.53 -18.14
N ASP A 81 5.90 -13.85 -19.04
CA ASP A 81 7.37 -13.74 -19.00
C ASP A 81 7.89 -12.98 -17.79
N TRP A 82 7.02 -12.20 -17.12
CA TRP A 82 7.38 -11.52 -15.88
C TRP A 82 7.42 -12.45 -14.66
N GLY A 83 6.87 -13.67 -14.78
CA GLY A 83 6.93 -14.69 -13.73
C GLY A 83 6.38 -14.20 -12.38
N ASN A 84 7.14 -14.44 -11.30
CA ASN A 84 6.73 -14.08 -9.93
C ASN A 84 7.06 -12.64 -9.52
N ARG A 85 7.32 -11.76 -10.45
CA ARG A 85 7.63 -10.36 -10.15
C ARG A 85 6.40 -9.62 -9.62
N VAL A 86 6.65 -8.54 -8.91
CA VAL A 86 5.59 -7.68 -8.35
C VAL A 86 5.91 -6.24 -8.69
N PHE A 87 5.10 -5.67 -9.58
CA PHE A 87 5.26 -4.30 -10.01
C PHE A 87 4.42 -3.35 -9.15
N ILE A 88 4.84 -2.10 -9.12
CA ILE A 88 4.16 -1.06 -8.38
C ILE A 88 3.09 -0.44 -9.29
N LYS A 89 1.84 -0.52 -8.87
CA LYS A 89 0.70 0.11 -9.56
C LYS A 89 0.38 1.50 -9.01
N LYS A 90 0.73 1.75 -7.77
CA LYS A 90 0.49 3.04 -7.12
C LYS A 90 1.21 4.16 -7.89
N TYR A 91 0.51 5.23 -8.19
CA TYR A 91 0.94 6.34 -9.06
C TYR A 91 1.07 5.98 -10.54
N SER A 92 0.64 4.79 -10.96
CA SER A 92 0.58 4.44 -12.38
C SER A 92 -0.70 4.98 -13.02
N THR A 93 -0.68 5.07 -14.35
CA THR A 93 -1.87 5.28 -15.16
C THR A 93 -2.27 3.99 -15.85
N ASP A 94 -3.57 3.78 -16.08
CA ASP A 94 -4.06 2.67 -16.90
C ASP A 94 -4.00 3.02 -18.40
N ALA A 95 -3.51 4.23 -18.72
CA ALA A 95 -3.44 4.72 -20.09
C ALA A 95 -2.22 4.18 -20.84
N SER A 96 -2.40 3.92 -22.11
CA SER A 96 -1.34 3.58 -23.08
C SER A 96 -1.41 4.53 -24.27
N PRO A 97 -0.28 4.94 -24.84
CA PRO A 97 1.09 4.61 -24.42
C PRO A 97 1.48 5.32 -23.14
N LEU A 98 2.54 4.81 -22.48
CA LEU A 98 3.12 5.49 -21.33
C LEU A 98 3.72 6.81 -21.80
N TYR A 99 3.06 7.88 -21.41
CA TYR A 99 3.57 9.24 -21.66
C TYR A 99 4.44 9.68 -20.50
N TYR A 100 5.47 10.45 -20.80
CA TYR A 100 6.35 11.06 -19.80
C TYR A 100 5.68 12.19 -19.00
N TRP A 101 4.40 12.37 -19.15
CA TRP A 101 3.59 13.42 -18.52
C TRP A 101 2.44 12.79 -17.78
N ASN A 102 2.36 13.03 -16.51
CA ASN A 102 1.15 12.78 -15.74
C ASN A 102 0.93 13.89 -14.72
N ASP A 103 -0.31 14.08 -14.33
CA ASP A 103 -0.73 15.06 -13.34
C ASP A 103 -0.76 14.49 -11.92
N ASN A 104 -0.11 13.35 -11.69
CA ASN A 104 -0.10 12.70 -10.39
C ASN A 104 0.77 13.48 -9.41
N ASN A 105 0.13 14.13 -8.47
CA ASN A 105 0.81 14.80 -7.37
C ASN A 105 1.27 13.83 -6.31
N PHE A 106 2.54 13.89 -5.93
CA PHE A 106 3.04 13.18 -4.76
C PHE A 106 2.44 13.77 -3.49
N ARG A 107 1.83 12.92 -2.69
CA ARG A 107 1.21 13.31 -1.41
C ARG A 107 2.21 13.12 -0.29
N SER A 108 2.82 14.21 0.17
CA SER A 108 3.80 14.18 1.27
C SER A 108 3.18 13.84 2.62
N LEU A 109 1.89 14.12 2.81
CA LEU A 109 1.18 13.85 4.06
C LEU A 109 -0.27 13.48 3.76
N ARG A 110 -0.77 12.42 4.40
CA ARG A 110 -2.16 11.97 4.30
C ARG A 110 -2.81 11.83 5.66
N TYR A 111 -4.11 11.99 5.72
CA TYR A 111 -4.86 11.84 6.96
C TYR A 111 -4.69 10.45 7.61
N ALA A 112 -4.60 9.39 6.80
CA ALA A 112 -4.33 8.04 7.31
C ALA A 112 -2.97 7.94 8.02
N ASP A 113 -1.93 8.61 7.51
CA ASP A 113 -0.63 8.69 8.17
C ASP A 113 -0.74 9.37 9.54
N MET A 114 -1.44 10.50 9.60
CA MET A 114 -1.68 11.21 10.86
C MET A 114 -2.45 10.36 11.87
N LEU A 115 -3.48 9.62 11.42
CA LEU A 115 -4.22 8.72 12.31
C LEU A 115 -3.34 7.63 12.90
N LEU A 116 -2.49 7.00 12.08
CA LEU A 116 -1.61 5.92 12.52
C LEU A 116 -0.47 6.43 13.42
N LEU A 117 0.11 7.60 13.13
CA LEU A 117 1.09 8.25 14.00
C LEU A 117 0.47 8.65 15.36
N TYR A 118 -0.76 9.17 15.34
CA TYR A 118 -1.46 9.52 16.56
C TYR A 118 -1.80 8.28 17.41
N ALA A 119 -2.25 7.19 16.76
CA ALA A 119 -2.48 5.92 17.44
C ALA A 119 -1.21 5.38 18.09
N GLU A 120 -0.08 5.47 17.39
CA GLU A 120 1.23 5.07 17.90
C GLU A 120 1.62 5.92 19.12
N ALA A 121 1.55 7.23 19.02
CA ALA A 121 1.86 8.14 20.13
C ALA A 121 1.00 7.86 21.37
N LEU A 122 -0.30 7.67 21.19
CA LEU A 122 -1.22 7.30 22.28
C LEU A 122 -0.84 5.97 22.91
N ASN A 123 -0.49 4.96 22.09
CA ASN A 123 -0.05 3.67 22.62
C ASN A 123 1.23 3.79 23.43
N GLU A 124 2.19 4.60 22.98
CA GLU A 124 3.46 4.77 23.70
C GLU A 124 3.31 5.51 25.05
N LEU A 125 2.37 6.42 25.14
CA LEU A 125 2.10 7.20 26.37
C LEU A 125 1.29 6.44 27.42
N ASN A 126 0.69 5.29 27.09
CA ASN A 126 -0.19 4.54 27.97
C ASN A 126 0.33 3.12 28.24
N ALA A 127 -0.11 2.50 29.33
CA ALA A 127 0.23 1.13 29.69
C ALA A 127 -0.44 0.10 28.76
N THR A 128 -1.61 0.45 28.22
CA THR A 128 -2.37 -0.35 27.27
C THR A 128 -2.90 0.58 26.16
N PRO A 129 -3.24 0.05 24.97
CA PRO A 129 -3.83 0.87 23.90
C PRO A 129 -5.12 1.54 24.38
N PRO A 130 -5.19 2.88 24.44
CA PRO A 130 -6.45 3.54 24.78
C PRO A 130 -7.46 3.42 23.61
N SER A 131 -8.76 3.49 23.93
CA SER A 131 -9.84 3.39 22.95
C SER A 131 -9.67 4.32 21.74
N LYS A 132 -9.10 5.51 21.96
CA LYS A 132 -8.84 6.46 20.88
C LYS A 132 -7.75 5.98 19.91
N ALA A 133 -6.74 5.27 20.39
CA ALA A 133 -5.72 4.67 19.52
C ALA A 133 -6.33 3.58 18.63
N ILE A 134 -7.16 2.72 19.23
CA ILE A 134 -7.89 1.67 18.54
C ILE A 134 -8.86 2.26 17.50
N GLU A 135 -9.61 3.30 17.86
CA GLU A 135 -10.49 4.04 16.94
C GLU A 135 -9.72 4.57 15.71
N CYS A 136 -8.55 5.18 15.93
CA CYS A 136 -7.74 5.69 14.83
C CYS A 136 -7.27 4.60 13.88
N LEU A 137 -6.84 3.46 14.39
CA LEU A 137 -6.49 2.28 13.60
C LEU A 137 -7.71 1.77 12.81
N ASN A 138 -8.84 1.60 13.49
CA ASN A 138 -10.07 1.09 12.89
C ASN A 138 -10.61 2.02 11.78
N ARG A 139 -10.46 3.33 11.88
CA ARG A 139 -10.82 4.26 10.81
C ARG A 139 -10.03 4.01 9.52
N VAL A 140 -8.77 3.64 9.60
CA VAL A 140 -7.96 3.28 8.43
C VAL A 140 -8.45 1.96 7.86
N ARG A 141 -8.69 0.95 8.69
CA ARG A 141 -9.16 -0.39 8.30
C ARG A 141 -10.56 -0.35 7.67
N ASN A 142 -11.50 0.33 8.32
CA ASN A 142 -12.89 0.41 7.87
C ASN A 142 -13.06 1.12 6.52
N ARG A 143 -12.15 2.03 6.17
CA ARG A 143 -12.14 2.68 4.85
C ARG A 143 -12.06 1.68 3.70
N VAL A 144 -11.44 0.56 3.92
CA VAL A 144 -11.27 -0.54 2.94
C VAL A 144 -12.08 -1.78 3.33
N ASN A 145 -13.09 -1.60 4.17
CA ASN A 145 -14.01 -2.64 4.61
C ASN A 145 -13.36 -3.81 5.36
N LEU A 146 -12.16 -3.61 5.92
CA LEU A 146 -11.58 -4.58 6.85
C LEU A 146 -12.31 -4.52 8.20
N PRO A 147 -12.42 -5.64 8.93
CA PRO A 147 -13.04 -5.64 10.26
C PRO A 147 -12.27 -4.75 11.23
N ASN A 148 -12.93 -4.26 12.26
CA ASN A 148 -12.23 -3.66 13.38
C ASN A 148 -11.15 -4.60 13.90
N ILE A 149 -10.07 -4.05 14.42
CA ILE A 149 -8.95 -4.90 14.86
C ILE A 149 -9.37 -5.87 15.96
N GLU A 150 -10.29 -5.47 16.84
CA GLU A 150 -10.84 -6.31 17.91
C GLU A 150 -11.58 -7.54 17.39
N ASP A 151 -12.19 -7.41 16.22
CA ASP A 151 -13.00 -8.42 15.55
C ASP A 151 -12.20 -9.25 14.53
N SER A 152 -10.93 -8.94 14.35
CA SER A 152 -10.07 -9.64 13.40
C SER A 152 -9.96 -11.12 13.72
N LYS A 153 -10.34 -11.96 12.75
CA LYS A 153 -10.20 -13.43 12.84
C LYS A 153 -8.78 -13.89 12.50
N TYR A 154 -8.07 -13.10 11.73
CA TYR A 154 -6.72 -13.42 11.31
C TYR A 154 -5.68 -13.03 12.37
N TYR A 155 -5.80 -11.81 12.87
CA TYR A 155 -4.97 -11.31 13.96
C TYR A 155 -5.64 -11.63 15.30
N ASN A 156 -4.86 -11.85 16.33
CA ASN A 156 -5.41 -11.98 17.67
C ASN A 156 -5.88 -10.60 18.17
N GLY A 157 -7.04 -10.15 17.69
CA GLY A 157 -7.58 -8.83 17.91
C GLY A 157 -7.77 -8.48 19.38
N SER A 158 -8.20 -9.45 20.20
CA SER A 158 -8.35 -9.27 21.64
C SER A 158 -7.01 -8.99 22.33
N GLN A 159 -5.93 -9.62 21.90
CA GLN A 159 -4.59 -9.33 22.38
C GLN A 159 -4.08 -7.97 21.88
N ILE A 160 -4.29 -7.67 20.59
CA ILE A 160 -3.85 -6.40 20.00
C ILE A 160 -4.52 -5.23 20.70
N SER A 161 -5.82 -5.30 20.97
CA SER A 161 -6.56 -4.20 21.59
C SER A 161 -6.28 -4.00 23.09
N THR A 162 -5.62 -4.94 23.74
CA THR A 162 -5.37 -4.89 25.20
C THR A 162 -3.89 -4.87 25.59
N ASN A 163 -2.99 -5.23 24.68
CA ASN A 163 -1.55 -5.31 24.94
C ASN A 163 -0.79 -4.29 24.12
N LYS A 164 -0.02 -3.44 24.81
CA LYS A 164 0.76 -2.34 24.22
C LYS A 164 1.72 -2.80 23.12
N ASP A 165 2.46 -3.87 23.38
CA ASP A 165 3.49 -4.34 22.43
C ASP A 165 2.84 -5.00 21.20
N ALA A 166 1.77 -5.78 21.41
CA ALA A 166 1.00 -6.36 20.32
C ALA A 166 0.37 -5.28 19.42
N PHE A 167 -0.17 -4.22 20.01
CA PHE A 167 -0.73 -3.09 19.26
C PHE A 167 0.37 -2.35 18.48
N ARG A 168 1.53 -2.11 19.08
CA ARG A 168 2.69 -1.49 18.40
C ARG A 168 3.13 -2.31 17.19
N GLU A 169 3.28 -3.62 17.33
CA GLU A 169 3.69 -4.48 16.21
C GLU A 169 2.62 -4.51 15.11
N HIS A 170 1.34 -4.51 15.46
CA HIS A 170 0.28 -4.42 14.47
C HIS A 170 0.25 -3.07 13.77
N LEU A 171 0.47 -1.96 14.45
CA LEU A 171 0.59 -0.63 13.83
C LEU A 171 1.71 -0.58 12.79
N LYS A 172 2.85 -1.25 13.04
CA LYS A 172 3.94 -1.34 12.07
C LYS A 172 3.51 -2.06 10.78
N ILE A 173 2.66 -3.08 10.92
CA ILE A 173 2.08 -3.81 9.77
C ILE A 173 1.07 -2.90 9.05
N GLU A 174 0.13 -2.31 9.76
CA GLU A 174 -0.90 -1.46 9.16
C GLU A 174 -0.29 -0.25 8.44
N ARG A 175 0.75 0.38 9.00
CA ARG A 175 1.51 1.43 8.32
C ARG A 175 2.20 0.93 7.05
N ALA A 176 2.76 -0.29 7.08
CA ALA A 176 3.39 -0.87 5.90
C ALA A 176 2.39 -1.11 4.76
N LEU A 177 1.15 -1.50 5.09
CA LEU A 177 0.09 -1.73 4.11
C LEU A 177 -0.52 -0.40 3.62
N GLU A 178 -0.91 0.47 4.53
CA GLU A 178 -1.58 1.73 4.20
C GLU A 178 -0.70 2.69 3.40
N LEU A 179 0.57 2.78 3.77
CA LEU A 179 1.54 3.72 3.21
C LEU A 179 2.54 3.06 2.25
N ALA A 180 2.21 1.85 1.78
CA ALA A 180 3.04 1.13 0.81
C ALA A 180 3.33 2.02 -0.41
N MET A 181 4.58 2.03 -0.86
CA MET A 181 5.07 2.79 -2.01
C MET A 181 4.94 4.33 -1.91
N GLU A 182 4.77 4.86 -0.69
CA GLU A 182 4.73 6.32 -0.43
C GLU A 182 6.04 6.86 0.18
N CYS A 183 7.15 6.12 0.06
CA CYS A 183 8.48 6.49 0.55
C CYS A 183 8.60 6.69 2.07
N VAL A 184 7.58 6.34 2.87
CA VAL A 184 7.58 6.50 4.33
C VAL A 184 8.28 5.36 5.06
N ARG A 185 8.33 4.15 4.47
CA ARG A 185 8.81 2.94 5.16
C ARG A 185 10.23 3.07 5.70
N TRP A 186 11.12 3.70 4.96
CA TRP A 186 12.50 3.90 5.40
C TRP A 186 12.58 4.78 6.67
N VAL A 187 11.78 5.83 6.71
CA VAL A 187 11.69 6.72 7.88
C VAL A 187 11.15 5.95 9.08
N ASP A 188 10.09 5.14 8.88
CA ASP A 188 9.51 4.31 9.93
C ASP A 188 10.51 3.32 10.50
N LEU A 189 11.24 2.58 9.65
CA LEU A 189 12.25 1.64 10.11
C LEU A 189 13.34 2.33 10.93
N LYS A 190 13.84 3.48 10.47
CA LYS A 190 14.85 4.27 11.18
C LYS A 190 14.37 4.73 12.56
N ARG A 191 13.16 5.29 12.66
CA ARG A 191 12.63 5.78 13.94
C ARG A 191 12.28 4.65 14.91
N TRP A 192 12.03 3.44 14.42
CA TRP A 192 11.81 2.25 15.25
C TRP A 192 13.12 1.53 15.63
N GLY A 193 14.25 1.94 15.09
CA GLY A 193 15.55 1.32 15.36
C GLY A 193 15.74 -0.06 14.70
N ILE A 194 15.11 -0.27 13.54
CA ILE A 194 15.14 -1.54 12.80
C ILE A 194 15.92 -1.37 11.50
#